data_c4740c9fb3358a949d97f316b1b50677
#
_entry.id   c4740c9fb3358a949d97f316b1b50677
#
_cell.length_a   1.000
_cell.length_b   1.000
_cell.length_c   1.000
_cell.angle_alpha   90.00
_cell.angle_beta   90.00
_cell.angle_gamma   90.00
#
_symmetry.space_group_name_H-M   'P 1'
#
loop_
_entity.id
_entity.type
_entity.pdbx_description
1 polymer ?
#
loop_
_entity_poly.entity_id
_entity_poly.type
_entity_poly.pdbx_seq_one_letter_code
_entity_poly.pdbx_strand_id
1 'polypeptide(L)'
;SSVQLYAKFERDTYRLTLGEHLTAYADGKAITDLDAITGDTEVTVKPATGYALAENAKWQVNGEETTAEADDSCKFSITADTTVTADVAAQTYTVTLNAASPENGGTAEATQTGEVTGGTEVTFTAAPSRGYAFEKWIDESDETVSTSASYTVTVGANLTLTPVFTAQKGKTVTVTAENGGSVNWEVDGVDGDTDIVYPGETLKLTAVPSSGKMVAGWDINGVYDGNDYSREKSFAYKDLSDSNTISVSFKAVTYFTVAFADNITATADGEPVTSGADVAAGSKMTFTYSNNDDTSVRVIKWKNGETEYPLTKQLVIDSLMSALDISVETGELSFFNVDVEGEHFT
;
A
#
# COMPACT_ATOMS: atom_id res chain seq x y z
N SER A 1 23.05 55.56 -40.09
CA SER A 1 22.69 54.43 -39.16
C SER A 1 23.91 54.11 -38.30
N SER A 2 23.83 54.36 -37.03
CA SER A 2 24.83 53.94 -36.06
C SER A 2 24.65 52.43 -35.73
N VAL A 3 25.69 51.62 -35.94
CA VAL A 3 25.74 50.24 -35.52
C VAL A 3 26.23 50.25 -34.07
N GLN A 4 25.39 49.75 -33.15
CA GLN A 4 25.80 49.54 -31.77
C GLN A 4 26.31 48.09 -31.65
N LEU A 5 27.59 47.96 -31.35
CA LEU A 5 28.23 46.66 -31.08
C LEU A 5 28.22 46.41 -29.57
N TYR A 6 27.65 45.28 -29.17
CA TYR A 6 27.70 44.82 -27.78
C TYR A 6 28.71 43.66 -27.70
N ALA A 7 29.68 43.76 -26.82
CA ALA A 7 30.53 42.63 -26.47
C ALA A 7 29.77 41.73 -25.47
N LYS A 8 29.59 40.48 -25.81
CA LYS A 8 29.11 39.45 -24.90
C LYS A 8 30.34 38.76 -24.30
N PHE A 9 30.51 38.90 -22.99
CA PHE A 9 31.55 38.20 -22.26
C PHE A 9 30.92 36.99 -21.60
N GLU A 10 31.48 35.81 -21.86
CA GLU A 10 31.19 34.61 -21.11
C GLU A 10 32.39 34.30 -20.23
N ARG A 11 32.17 33.84 -18.99
CA ARG A 11 33.24 33.37 -18.13
C ARG A 11 33.69 32.00 -18.62
N ASP A 12 34.97 31.77 -18.60
CA ASP A 12 35.52 30.42 -18.85
C ASP A 12 35.03 29.41 -17.81
N THR A 13 34.87 28.19 -18.21
CA THR A 13 34.57 27.09 -17.34
C THR A 13 35.71 26.11 -17.28
N TYR A 14 35.94 25.50 -16.12
CA TYR A 14 37.05 24.62 -15.86
C TYR A 14 36.56 23.33 -15.25
N ARG A 15 37.31 22.25 -15.49
CA ARG A 15 37.06 20.93 -14.90
C ARG A 15 37.74 20.83 -13.52
N LEU A 16 37.02 20.23 -12.56
CA LEU A 16 37.55 19.81 -11.28
C LEU A 16 37.59 18.28 -11.21
N THR A 17 38.77 17.72 -10.98
CA THR A 17 38.93 16.29 -10.73
C THR A 17 39.21 16.07 -9.24
N LEU A 18 38.44 15.22 -8.60
CA LEU A 18 38.58 14.90 -7.18
C LEU A 18 39.17 13.51 -7.00
N GLY A 19 40.03 13.37 -5.99
CA GLY A 19 40.41 12.06 -5.46
C GLY A 19 39.22 11.30 -4.87
N GLU A 20 39.41 10.01 -4.58
CA GLU A 20 38.37 9.18 -4.01
C GLU A 20 37.90 9.73 -2.65
N HIS A 21 36.60 9.58 -2.36
CA HIS A 21 35.98 10.01 -1.10
C HIS A 21 36.17 11.50 -0.77
N LEU A 22 36.24 12.36 -1.78
CA LEU A 22 36.23 13.81 -1.64
C LEU A 22 34.94 14.38 -2.25
N THR A 23 34.48 15.51 -1.71
CA THR A 23 33.31 16.26 -2.21
C THR A 23 33.65 17.74 -2.30
N ALA A 24 33.26 18.39 -3.41
CA ALA A 24 33.45 19.82 -3.62
C ALA A 24 32.16 20.63 -3.38
N TYR A 25 32.36 21.84 -2.88
CA TYR A 25 31.30 22.79 -2.56
C TYR A 25 31.64 24.17 -3.13
N ALA A 26 30.60 24.90 -3.54
CA ALA A 26 30.66 26.33 -3.82
C ALA A 26 29.49 27.00 -3.10
N ASP A 27 29.73 28.13 -2.42
CA ASP A 27 28.74 28.84 -1.61
C ASP A 27 27.97 27.93 -0.64
N GLY A 28 28.65 26.93 -0.07
CA GLY A 28 28.06 25.97 0.87
C GLY A 28 27.17 24.87 0.25
N LYS A 29 27.04 24.82 -1.07
CA LYS A 29 26.28 23.81 -1.82
C LYS A 29 27.22 22.84 -2.52
N ALA A 30 26.91 21.55 -2.49
CA ALA A 30 27.70 20.56 -3.23
C ALA A 30 27.66 20.84 -4.74
N ILE A 31 28.81 20.77 -5.37
CA ILE A 31 28.97 20.88 -6.83
C ILE A 31 28.67 19.51 -7.42
N THR A 32 27.64 19.40 -8.25
CA THR A 32 27.25 18.14 -8.92
C THR A 32 27.83 18.01 -10.33
N ASP A 33 28.08 19.13 -10.99
CA ASP A 33 28.74 19.15 -12.29
C ASP A 33 30.19 19.64 -12.13
N LEU A 34 31.12 18.69 -12.11
CA LEU A 34 32.56 18.95 -11.95
C LEU A 34 33.25 19.26 -13.28
N ASP A 35 32.56 19.12 -14.41
CA ASP A 35 33.15 19.31 -15.75
C ASP A 35 33.07 20.75 -16.25
N ALA A 36 32.26 21.62 -15.61
CA ALA A 36 32.02 22.98 -16.10
C ALA A 36 31.81 24.00 -14.96
N ILE A 37 32.82 24.14 -14.09
CA ILE A 37 32.79 25.14 -13.01
C ILE A 37 33.21 26.51 -13.54
N THR A 38 32.42 27.55 -13.33
CA THR A 38 32.72 28.93 -13.75
C THR A 38 34.03 29.42 -13.15
N GLY A 39 34.90 30.02 -13.96
CA GLY A 39 36.17 30.58 -13.51
C GLY A 39 36.01 31.58 -12.37
N ASP A 40 37.00 31.70 -11.51
CA ASP A 40 37.04 32.49 -10.28
C ASP A 40 36.04 32.04 -9.19
N THR A 41 35.35 30.88 -9.35
CA THR A 41 34.52 30.28 -8.27
C THR A 41 35.43 29.86 -7.14
N GLU A 42 35.12 30.27 -5.91
CA GLU A 42 35.74 29.71 -4.71
C GLU A 42 35.19 28.30 -4.43
N VAL A 43 36.07 27.33 -4.49
CA VAL A 43 35.75 25.90 -4.28
C VAL A 43 36.31 25.49 -2.93
N THR A 44 35.48 24.82 -2.15
CA THR A 44 35.87 24.13 -0.92
C THR A 44 35.74 22.62 -1.11
N VAL A 45 36.84 21.89 -0.96
CA VAL A 45 36.85 20.42 -1.02
C VAL A 45 36.99 19.86 0.41
N LYS A 46 36.18 18.86 0.73
CA LYS A 46 36.18 18.17 2.03
C LYS A 46 36.17 16.65 1.82
N PRO A 47 36.64 15.88 2.81
CA PRO A 47 36.34 14.46 2.86
C PRO A 47 34.83 14.22 2.75
N ALA A 48 34.42 13.19 2.01
CA ALA A 48 33.03 12.80 1.92
C ALA A 48 32.50 12.34 3.28
N THR A 49 31.16 12.33 3.42
CA THR A 49 30.51 11.86 4.66
C THR A 49 31.05 10.50 5.09
N GLY A 50 31.44 10.38 6.35
CA GLY A 50 32.02 9.16 6.92
C GLY A 50 33.52 8.99 6.72
N TYR A 51 34.20 9.95 6.12
CA TYR A 51 35.65 9.97 5.96
C TYR A 51 36.25 11.20 6.64
N ALA A 52 37.51 11.08 7.04
CA ALA A 52 38.33 12.17 7.52
C ALA A 52 39.71 12.11 6.84
N LEU A 53 40.47 13.18 6.90
CA LEU A 53 41.87 13.14 6.48
C LEU A 53 42.60 12.06 7.29
N ALA A 54 43.40 11.22 6.62
CA ALA A 54 44.27 10.27 7.29
C ALA A 54 45.28 11.02 8.16
N GLU A 55 45.87 10.31 9.13
CA GLU A 55 46.86 10.91 10.01
C GLU A 55 48.05 11.46 9.18
N ASN A 56 48.40 12.74 9.39
CA ASN A 56 49.41 13.48 8.65
C ASN A 56 49.17 13.66 7.15
N ALA A 57 47.95 13.39 6.64
CA ALA A 57 47.62 13.62 5.26
C ALA A 57 47.76 15.12 4.90
N LYS A 58 48.09 15.35 3.62
CA LYS A 58 48.18 16.68 3.02
C LYS A 58 47.25 16.78 1.85
N TRP A 59 46.65 17.92 1.67
CA TRP A 59 45.94 18.25 0.45
C TRP A 59 46.98 18.50 -0.68
N GLN A 60 46.64 18.05 -1.86
CA GLN A 60 47.38 18.35 -3.08
C GLN A 60 46.45 18.99 -4.10
N VAL A 61 46.84 20.13 -4.62
CA VAL A 61 46.15 20.82 -5.71
C VAL A 61 47.09 20.83 -6.90
N ASN A 62 46.73 20.16 -7.99
CA ASN A 62 47.56 19.93 -9.16
C ASN A 62 48.95 19.34 -8.84
N GLY A 63 49.02 18.50 -7.80
CA GLY A 63 50.26 17.85 -7.33
C GLY A 63 51.13 18.72 -6.40
N GLU A 64 50.71 19.93 -6.09
CA GLU A 64 51.41 20.79 -5.12
C GLU A 64 50.72 20.65 -3.75
N GLU A 65 51.52 20.43 -2.68
CA GLU A 65 51.01 20.36 -1.32
C GLU A 65 50.43 21.69 -0.86
N THR A 66 49.26 21.67 -0.23
CA THR A 66 48.65 22.81 0.42
C THR A 66 48.21 22.46 1.83
N THR A 67 48.11 23.48 2.68
CA THR A 67 47.64 23.31 4.06
C THR A 67 46.12 23.22 4.12
N ALA A 68 45.61 22.35 5.00
CA ALA A 68 44.21 22.32 5.34
C ALA A 68 43.77 23.60 6.05
N GLU A 69 42.52 24.00 5.85
CA GLU A 69 41.83 24.97 6.70
C GLU A 69 41.59 24.39 8.11
N ALA A 70 41.16 25.23 9.04
CA ALA A 70 40.89 24.81 10.42
C ALA A 70 39.79 23.75 10.55
N ASP A 71 38.95 23.57 9.51
CA ASP A 71 37.88 22.58 9.38
C ASP A 71 38.28 21.37 8.50
N ASP A 72 39.57 21.14 8.35
CA ASP A 72 40.16 20.09 7.51
C ASP A 72 39.80 20.17 6.03
N SER A 73 39.26 21.29 5.55
CA SER A 73 38.94 21.49 4.14
C SER A 73 40.12 22.08 3.35
N CYS A 74 40.05 21.95 2.02
CA CYS A 74 40.92 22.62 1.07
C CYS A 74 40.11 23.69 0.32
N LYS A 75 40.57 24.93 0.29
CA LYS A 75 39.93 26.04 -0.40
C LYS A 75 40.83 26.65 -1.43
N PHE A 76 40.28 26.96 -2.61
CA PHE A 76 40.98 27.62 -3.73
C PHE A 76 39.98 28.27 -4.68
N SER A 77 40.42 29.23 -5.47
CA SER A 77 39.66 29.75 -6.62
C SER A 77 40.06 28.98 -7.88
N ILE A 78 39.06 28.45 -8.60
CA ILE A 78 39.33 27.70 -9.84
C ILE A 78 39.60 28.67 -11.01
N THR A 79 40.82 28.62 -11.56
CA THR A 79 41.26 29.46 -12.66
C THR A 79 41.81 28.66 -13.86
N ALA A 80 41.85 27.34 -13.72
CA ALA A 80 42.24 26.35 -14.72
C ALA A 80 41.66 25.00 -14.34
N ASP A 81 41.76 24.02 -15.25
CA ASP A 81 41.47 22.61 -14.89
C ASP A 81 42.31 22.21 -13.70
N THR A 82 41.64 21.71 -12.68
CA THR A 82 42.27 21.50 -11.37
C THR A 82 42.02 20.07 -10.89
N THR A 83 43.06 19.44 -10.37
CA THR A 83 42.95 18.12 -9.67
C THR A 83 43.22 18.33 -8.19
N VAL A 84 42.33 17.81 -7.34
CA VAL A 84 42.48 17.87 -5.87
C VAL A 84 42.46 16.48 -5.30
N THR A 85 43.49 16.15 -4.53
CA THR A 85 43.64 14.85 -3.85
C THR A 85 44.03 15.03 -2.39
N ALA A 86 43.65 14.07 -1.57
CA ALA A 86 44.17 13.90 -0.20
C ALA A 86 44.00 12.43 0.17
N ASP A 87 44.85 11.93 1.08
CA ASP A 87 44.65 10.64 1.69
C ASP A 87 43.52 10.77 2.76
N VAL A 88 42.49 9.98 2.60
CA VAL A 88 41.36 9.95 3.54
C VAL A 88 41.17 8.54 4.11
N ALA A 89 40.73 8.47 5.36
CA ALA A 89 40.42 7.22 6.04
C ALA A 89 38.96 7.16 6.43
N ALA A 90 38.34 6.00 6.25
CA ALA A 90 37.00 5.76 6.75
C ALA A 90 36.99 5.86 8.29
N GLN A 91 36.00 6.53 8.83
CA GLN A 91 35.76 6.62 10.27
C GLN A 91 34.78 5.54 10.71
N THR A 92 34.81 5.14 11.95
CA THR A 92 33.79 4.28 12.55
C THR A 92 32.92 5.09 13.49
N TYR A 93 31.63 4.81 13.47
CA TYR A 93 30.62 5.48 14.29
C TYR A 93 29.75 4.45 14.98
N THR A 94 29.17 4.80 16.11
CA THR A 94 28.22 3.93 16.80
C THR A 94 26.80 4.24 16.35
N VAL A 95 26.10 3.21 15.86
CA VAL A 95 24.67 3.26 15.51
C VAL A 95 23.88 2.54 16.59
N THR A 96 22.97 3.25 17.24
CA THR A 96 22.09 2.74 18.30
C THR A 96 20.64 2.84 17.90
N LEU A 97 19.91 1.76 18.06
CA LEU A 97 18.46 1.72 17.95
C LEU A 97 17.88 1.51 19.35
N ASN A 98 17.14 2.50 19.85
CA ASN A 98 16.47 2.43 21.13
C ASN A 98 15.17 1.63 21.06
N ALA A 99 14.65 1.22 22.22
CA ALA A 99 13.32 0.65 22.33
C ALA A 99 12.23 1.61 21.82
N ALA A 100 11.11 1.05 21.41
CA ALA A 100 9.96 1.82 20.95
C ALA A 100 9.37 2.72 22.04
N SER A 101 8.82 3.86 21.65
CA SER A 101 8.13 4.79 22.54
C SER A 101 6.68 5.01 22.05
N PRO A 102 5.64 4.56 22.80
CA PRO A 102 5.73 3.70 23.99
C PRO A 102 6.25 2.29 23.64
N GLU A 103 6.76 1.55 24.61
CA GLU A 103 7.39 0.22 24.42
C GLU A 103 6.47 -0.79 23.71
N ASN A 104 5.17 -0.73 23.97
CA ASN A 104 4.16 -1.56 23.33
C ASN A 104 3.63 -1.00 22.00
N GLY A 105 4.12 0.17 21.57
CA GLY A 105 3.65 0.85 20.37
C GLY A 105 4.01 0.15 19.06
N GLY A 106 5.06 -0.65 19.09
CA GLY A 106 5.53 -1.37 17.89
C GLY A 106 6.91 -1.96 18.09
N THR A 107 7.47 -2.44 16.98
CA THR A 107 8.85 -2.91 16.89
C THR A 107 9.62 -2.09 15.88
N ALA A 108 10.94 -2.10 16.00
CA ALA A 108 11.81 -1.52 15.00
C ALA A 108 13.07 -2.35 14.84
N GLU A 109 13.66 -2.25 13.67
CA GLU A 109 14.92 -2.88 13.33
C GLU A 109 15.79 -1.93 12.51
N ALA A 110 17.09 -2.17 12.53
CA ALA A 110 18.06 -1.48 11.70
C ALA A 110 18.91 -2.52 10.94
N THR A 111 19.28 -2.22 9.72
CA THR A 111 20.14 -3.13 8.92
C THR A 111 21.50 -3.36 9.58
N GLN A 112 21.96 -2.41 10.39
CA GLN A 112 23.21 -2.52 11.15
C GLN A 112 23.15 -1.65 12.41
N THR A 113 23.68 -2.16 13.53
CA THR A 113 23.85 -1.44 14.81
C THR A 113 25.25 -1.72 15.39
N GLY A 114 25.65 -0.95 16.39
CA GLY A 114 27.00 -1.02 16.97
C GLY A 114 27.99 -0.20 16.16
N GLU A 115 29.23 -0.67 16.01
CA GLU A 115 30.25 0.03 15.23
C GLU A 115 30.01 -0.16 13.73
N VAL A 116 29.86 0.95 13.03
CA VAL A 116 29.56 1.04 11.60
C VAL A 116 30.60 1.91 10.92
N THR A 117 31.12 1.46 9.79
CA THR A 117 32.05 2.25 8.97
C THR A 117 31.30 3.47 8.41
N GLY A 118 31.91 4.63 8.50
CA GLY A 118 31.39 5.86 7.89
C GLY A 118 31.19 5.70 6.39
N GLY A 119 30.18 6.38 5.88
CA GLY A 119 29.71 6.23 4.50
C GLY A 119 28.79 5.04 4.25
N THR A 120 28.60 4.14 5.23
CA THR A 120 27.63 3.04 5.13
C THR A 120 26.22 3.56 5.20
N GLU A 121 25.34 3.06 4.33
CA GLU A 121 23.90 3.29 4.43
C GLU A 121 23.26 2.34 5.44
N VAL A 122 22.57 2.89 6.43
CA VAL A 122 21.79 2.14 7.42
C VAL A 122 20.33 2.48 7.24
N THR A 123 19.50 1.45 7.09
CA THR A 123 18.05 1.58 7.00
C THR A 123 17.41 1.14 8.31
N PHE A 124 16.60 2.01 8.87
CA PHE A 124 15.74 1.77 10.03
C PHE A 124 14.32 1.51 9.54
N THR A 125 13.67 0.47 10.06
CA THR A 125 12.29 0.12 9.72
C THR A 125 11.48 -0.05 10.99
N ALA A 126 10.35 0.65 11.07
CA ALA A 126 9.40 0.58 12.18
C ALA A 126 8.12 -0.14 11.75
N ALA A 127 7.64 -1.05 12.60
CA ALA A 127 6.40 -1.80 12.42
C ALA A 127 5.45 -1.55 13.60
N PRO A 128 4.35 -0.82 13.42
CA PRO A 128 3.40 -0.55 14.49
C PRO A 128 2.73 -1.83 15.00
N SER A 129 2.52 -1.92 16.30
CA SER A 129 1.62 -2.90 16.90
C SER A 129 0.16 -2.56 16.59
N ARG A 130 -0.72 -3.56 16.66
CA ARG A 130 -2.17 -3.33 16.51
C ARG A 130 -2.66 -2.26 17.48
N GLY A 131 -3.43 -1.30 16.97
CA GLY A 131 -3.92 -0.15 17.73
C GLY A 131 -2.92 1.02 17.85
N TYR A 132 -1.81 0.96 17.14
CA TYR A 132 -0.84 2.04 17.05
C TYR A 132 -0.57 2.41 15.59
N ALA A 133 -0.05 3.61 15.38
CA ALA A 133 0.51 4.07 14.13
C ALA A 133 1.95 4.53 14.37
N PHE A 134 2.84 4.31 13.43
CA PHE A 134 4.15 4.95 13.46
C PHE A 134 3.98 6.46 13.31
N GLU A 135 4.64 7.24 14.16
CA GLU A 135 4.60 8.69 14.13
C GLU A 135 5.88 9.26 13.50
N LYS A 136 7.02 8.92 14.09
CA LYS A 136 8.30 9.49 13.68
C LYS A 136 9.50 8.75 14.28
N TRP A 137 10.67 9.03 13.74
CA TRP A 137 11.97 8.77 14.34
C TRP A 137 12.47 10.04 15.04
N ILE A 138 12.99 9.92 16.25
CA ILE A 138 13.65 11.00 16.98
C ILE A 138 15.10 10.63 17.31
N ASP A 139 15.95 11.66 17.44
CA ASP A 139 17.33 11.53 17.91
C ASP A 139 17.44 11.64 19.44
N GLU A 140 18.68 11.71 19.95
CA GLU A 140 18.98 11.86 21.38
C GLU A 140 18.50 13.19 21.99
N SER A 141 18.19 14.18 21.16
CA SER A 141 17.69 15.49 21.57
C SER A 141 16.18 15.61 21.47
N ASP A 142 15.48 14.48 21.23
CA ASP A 142 14.04 14.40 20.94
C ASP A 142 13.61 15.15 19.65
N GLU A 143 14.59 15.50 18.80
CA GLU A 143 14.30 16.15 17.52
C GLU A 143 13.83 15.12 16.47
N THR A 144 12.84 15.52 15.65
CA THR A 144 12.32 14.65 14.61
C THR A 144 13.29 14.55 13.45
N VAL A 145 13.76 13.32 13.20
CA VAL A 145 14.68 13.00 12.10
C VAL A 145 13.92 12.59 10.83
N SER A 146 12.86 11.80 10.99
CA SER A 146 12.04 11.33 9.87
C SER A 146 10.63 10.96 10.33
N THR A 147 9.64 11.17 9.44
CA THR A 147 8.26 10.71 9.62
C THR A 147 7.92 9.49 8.73
N SER A 148 8.90 8.97 7.98
CA SER A 148 8.76 7.75 7.22
C SER A 148 9.07 6.53 8.10
N ALA A 149 8.22 5.52 8.11
CA ALA A 149 8.45 4.29 8.85
C ALA A 149 9.72 3.55 8.38
N SER A 150 10.12 3.73 7.12
CA SER A 150 11.42 3.30 6.61
C SER A 150 12.30 4.54 6.39
N TYR A 151 13.42 4.62 7.08
CA TYR A 151 14.36 5.73 7.02
C TYR A 151 15.77 5.22 6.76
N THR A 152 16.40 5.68 5.68
CA THR A 152 17.78 5.35 5.31
C THR A 152 18.66 6.57 5.48
N VAL A 153 19.83 6.38 6.10
CA VAL A 153 20.82 7.44 6.33
C VAL A 153 22.23 6.92 6.04
N THR A 154 23.06 7.77 5.43
CA THR A 154 24.49 7.52 5.30
C THR A 154 25.19 7.93 6.62
N VAL A 155 25.83 6.98 7.27
CA VAL A 155 26.46 7.19 8.58
C VAL A 155 27.67 8.11 8.44
N GLY A 156 27.63 9.25 9.09
CA GLY A 156 28.72 10.25 9.11
C GLY A 156 29.02 10.78 10.52
N ALA A 157 28.28 10.29 11.51
CA ALA A 157 28.45 10.59 12.95
C ALA A 157 27.82 9.47 13.77
N ASN A 158 28.05 9.47 15.08
CA ASN A 158 27.28 8.61 15.98
C ASN A 158 25.81 8.92 15.84
N LEU A 159 24.99 7.88 15.79
CA LEU A 159 23.55 7.98 15.53
C LEU A 159 22.78 7.14 16.54
N THR A 160 21.88 7.77 17.26
CA THR A 160 20.93 7.08 18.13
C THR A 160 19.52 7.45 17.70
N LEU A 161 18.70 6.47 17.35
CA LEU A 161 17.33 6.69 16.94
C LEU A 161 16.34 5.95 17.83
N THR A 162 15.21 6.60 18.11
CA THR A 162 14.08 6.05 18.84
C THR A 162 12.85 6.10 17.96
N PRO A 163 12.16 4.98 17.71
CA PRO A 163 10.88 4.97 17.01
C PRO A 163 9.76 5.40 17.94
N VAL A 164 8.96 6.36 17.49
CA VAL A 164 7.80 6.88 18.22
C VAL A 164 6.53 6.42 17.54
N PHE A 165 5.60 5.89 18.36
CA PHE A 165 4.30 5.43 17.92
C PHE A 165 3.19 6.16 18.66
N THR A 166 2.07 6.39 17.98
CA THR A 166 0.88 7.03 18.57
C THR A 166 -0.26 6.04 18.64
N ALA A 167 -0.92 5.94 19.80
CA ALA A 167 -2.11 5.11 19.96
C ALA A 167 -3.23 5.61 19.06
N GLN A 168 -3.85 4.67 18.34
CA GLN A 168 -5.01 4.94 17.49
C GLN A 168 -6.30 4.76 18.29
N LYS A 169 -7.31 5.56 17.95
CA LYS A 169 -8.64 5.41 18.54
C LYS A 169 -9.33 4.19 17.95
N GLY A 170 -9.57 3.18 18.77
CA GLY A 170 -10.40 2.04 18.39
C GLY A 170 -11.89 2.35 18.49
N LYS A 171 -12.72 1.60 17.78
CA LYS A 171 -14.18 1.60 17.85
C LYS A 171 -14.66 0.29 18.44
N THR A 172 -15.50 0.35 19.47
CA THR A 172 -16.02 -0.84 20.13
C THR A 172 -17.19 -1.46 19.38
N VAL A 173 -17.26 -2.78 19.39
CA VAL A 173 -18.34 -3.55 18.76
C VAL A 173 -18.85 -4.60 19.73
N THR A 174 -20.15 -4.62 19.97
CA THR A 174 -20.83 -5.68 20.69
C THR A 174 -21.66 -6.47 19.70
N VAL A 175 -21.34 -7.76 19.52
CA VAL A 175 -22.00 -8.65 18.58
C VAL A 175 -22.82 -9.66 19.34
N THR A 176 -24.10 -9.82 18.99
CA THR A 176 -25.02 -10.76 19.62
C THR A 176 -25.85 -11.53 18.59
N ALA A 177 -26.30 -12.70 18.95
CA ALA A 177 -27.26 -13.49 18.18
C ALA A 177 -28.48 -13.82 19.04
N GLU A 178 -29.67 -13.68 18.47
CA GLU A 178 -30.89 -14.12 19.10
C GLU A 178 -31.04 -15.66 19.07
N ASN A 179 -32.04 -16.20 19.76
CA ASN A 179 -32.33 -17.63 19.75
C ASN A 179 -32.59 -18.13 18.32
N GLY A 180 -31.91 -19.19 17.94
CA GLY A 180 -32.10 -19.84 16.64
C GLY A 180 -30.84 -19.94 15.79
N GLY A 181 -29.70 -19.47 16.32
CA GLY A 181 -28.41 -19.56 15.69
C GLY A 181 -27.31 -18.91 16.52
N SER A 182 -26.16 -18.74 15.92
CA SER A 182 -25.02 -18.00 16.47
C SER A 182 -24.46 -17.02 15.42
N VAL A 183 -23.56 -16.16 15.84
CA VAL A 183 -22.79 -15.30 14.96
C VAL A 183 -21.32 -15.41 15.31
N ASN A 184 -20.49 -15.67 14.33
CA ASN A 184 -19.05 -15.60 14.42
C ASN A 184 -18.60 -14.26 13.85
N TRP A 185 -17.52 -13.70 14.38
CA TRP A 185 -16.92 -12.49 13.81
C TRP A 185 -15.40 -12.54 13.88
N GLU A 186 -14.79 -11.82 12.99
CA GLU A 186 -13.35 -11.63 12.91
C GLU A 186 -13.04 -10.16 12.58
N VAL A 187 -11.87 -9.72 13.02
CA VAL A 187 -11.29 -8.43 12.61
C VAL A 187 -9.99 -8.74 11.87
N ASP A 188 -9.93 -8.41 10.58
CA ASP A 188 -8.81 -8.71 9.66
C ASP A 188 -8.35 -10.17 9.69
N GLY A 189 -9.31 -11.11 9.78
CA GLY A 189 -9.03 -12.54 9.77
C GLY A 189 -8.57 -13.11 11.13
N VAL A 190 -8.60 -12.30 12.19
CA VAL A 190 -8.37 -12.78 13.57
C VAL A 190 -9.72 -13.06 14.22
N ASP A 191 -9.97 -14.32 14.56
CA ASP A 191 -11.22 -14.75 15.18
C ASP A 191 -11.49 -14.02 16.51
N GLY A 192 -12.70 -13.58 16.65
CA GLY A 192 -13.60 -13.31 17.75
C GLY A 192 -13.15 -12.80 19.12
N ASP A 193 -11.88 -12.55 19.32
CA ASP A 193 -11.37 -12.19 20.66
C ASP A 193 -11.24 -10.68 20.88
N THR A 194 -11.61 -9.86 19.91
CA THR A 194 -11.51 -8.41 20.06
C THR A 194 -12.82 -7.72 19.71
N ASP A 195 -13.33 -7.00 20.67
CA ASP A 195 -14.48 -6.10 20.55
C ASP A 195 -14.08 -4.70 20.07
N ILE A 196 -12.85 -4.53 19.59
CA ILE A 196 -12.30 -3.24 19.11
C ILE A 196 -11.82 -3.39 17.68
N VAL A 197 -12.22 -2.45 16.83
CA VAL A 197 -11.77 -2.29 15.44
C VAL A 197 -10.94 -1.00 15.35
N TYR A 198 -9.74 -1.09 14.79
CA TYR A 198 -8.83 0.07 14.61
C TYR A 198 -8.85 0.60 13.17
N PRO A 199 -8.32 1.81 12.94
CA PRO A 199 -8.19 2.36 11.59
C PRO A 199 -7.47 1.42 10.62
N GLY A 200 -8.09 1.19 9.47
CA GLY A 200 -7.60 0.27 8.43
C GLY A 200 -8.16 -1.13 8.54
N GLU A 201 -8.70 -1.53 9.69
CA GLU A 201 -9.25 -2.87 9.91
C GLU A 201 -10.71 -2.98 9.41
N THR A 202 -11.10 -4.22 9.15
CA THR A 202 -12.45 -4.60 8.71
C THR A 202 -13.01 -5.66 9.64
N LEU A 203 -14.20 -5.39 10.19
CA LEU A 203 -15.01 -6.36 10.92
C LEU A 203 -15.82 -7.20 9.93
N LYS A 204 -15.73 -8.52 10.03
CA LYS A 204 -16.59 -9.46 9.31
C LYS A 204 -17.39 -10.28 10.28
N LEU A 205 -18.66 -10.49 9.94
CA LEU A 205 -19.61 -11.29 10.74
C LEU A 205 -20.20 -12.38 9.87
N THR A 206 -20.33 -13.58 10.44
CA THR A 206 -20.96 -14.71 9.78
C THR A 206 -22.06 -15.27 10.69
N ALA A 207 -23.29 -15.12 10.27
CA ALA A 207 -24.45 -15.74 10.95
C ALA A 207 -24.51 -17.23 10.66
N VAL A 208 -24.68 -18.04 11.71
CA VAL A 208 -24.78 -19.50 11.66
C VAL A 208 -26.16 -19.91 12.17
N PRO A 209 -27.18 -20.02 11.29
CA PRO A 209 -28.50 -20.47 11.69
C PRO A 209 -28.45 -21.92 12.20
N SER A 210 -29.22 -22.21 13.25
CA SER A 210 -29.49 -23.62 13.70
C SER A 210 -30.31 -24.38 12.64
N SER A 211 -30.32 -25.69 12.72
CA SER A 211 -31.08 -26.54 11.80
C SER A 211 -32.56 -26.09 11.70
N GLY A 212 -33.06 -25.95 10.47
CA GLY A 212 -34.42 -25.48 10.19
C GLY A 212 -34.67 -24.01 10.46
N LYS A 213 -33.59 -23.22 10.62
CA LYS A 213 -33.63 -21.74 10.76
C LYS A 213 -32.88 -21.05 9.64
N MET A 214 -33.22 -19.82 9.43
CA MET A 214 -32.55 -18.87 8.53
C MET A 214 -32.41 -17.53 9.21
N VAL A 215 -31.56 -16.68 8.70
CA VAL A 215 -31.47 -15.26 9.14
C VAL A 215 -32.82 -14.60 8.93
N ALA A 216 -33.31 -13.90 9.94
CA ALA A 216 -34.56 -13.13 9.87
C ALA A 216 -34.28 -11.65 9.59
N GLY A 217 -33.12 -11.16 9.99
CA GLY A 217 -32.67 -9.79 9.79
C GLY A 217 -31.50 -9.46 10.70
N TRP A 218 -30.95 -8.29 10.48
CA TRP A 218 -29.88 -7.70 11.25
C TRP A 218 -30.34 -6.40 11.90
N ASP A 219 -29.91 -6.17 13.13
CA ASP A 219 -30.02 -4.87 13.80
C ASP A 219 -28.62 -4.27 13.92
N ILE A 220 -28.44 -3.06 13.44
CA ILE A 220 -27.19 -2.33 13.51
C ILE A 220 -27.48 -1.00 14.23
N ASN A 221 -26.98 -0.86 15.43
CA ASN A 221 -27.12 0.33 16.27
C ASN A 221 -28.60 0.72 16.49
N GLY A 222 -29.49 -0.26 16.69
CA GLY A 222 -30.92 -0.05 16.89
C GLY A 222 -31.73 0.15 15.61
N VAL A 223 -31.11 -0.04 14.44
CA VAL A 223 -31.80 -0.02 13.16
C VAL A 223 -31.93 -1.45 12.64
N TYR A 224 -33.13 -1.99 12.75
CA TYR A 224 -33.44 -3.35 12.30
C TYR A 224 -33.81 -3.38 10.82
N ASP A 225 -33.10 -4.21 10.04
CA ASP A 225 -33.46 -4.56 8.66
C ASP A 225 -33.97 -6.00 8.60
N GLY A 226 -35.28 -6.16 8.61
CA GLY A 226 -36.00 -7.44 8.51
C GLY A 226 -36.06 -8.01 7.09
N ASN A 227 -35.48 -7.35 6.09
CA ASN A 227 -35.37 -7.81 4.71
C ASN A 227 -33.96 -8.23 4.34
N ASP A 228 -33.01 -8.09 5.26
CA ASP A 228 -31.63 -8.53 5.05
C ASP A 228 -31.42 -9.94 5.59
N TYR A 229 -31.55 -10.92 4.73
CA TYR A 229 -31.34 -12.36 5.05
C TYR A 229 -29.93 -12.84 4.79
N SER A 230 -28.98 -11.93 4.50
CA SER A 230 -27.58 -12.28 4.28
C SER A 230 -26.99 -12.94 5.51
N ARG A 231 -26.14 -13.96 5.26
CA ARG A 231 -25.40 -14.62 6.35
C ARG A 231 -24.12 -13.89 6.71
N GLU A 232 -23.66 -13.00 5.85
CA GLU A 232 -22.39 -12.31 6.04
C GLU A 232 -22.58 -10.80 6.05
N LYS A 233 -21.84 -10.13 6.91
CA LYS A 233 -21.73 -8.69 7.00
C LYS A 233 -20.27 -8.28 7.09
N SER A 234 -19.94 -7.13 6.52
CA SER A 234 -18.61 -6.56 6.60
C SER A 234 -18.69 -5.05 6.83
N PHE A 235 -17.89 -4.56 7.78
CA PHE A 235 -17.85 -3.15 8.13
C PHE A 235 -16.39 -2.70 8.19
N ALA A 236 -15.99 -1.78 7.32
CA ALA A 236 -14.72 -1.11 7.47
C ALA A 236 -14.75 -0.16 8.69
N TYR A 237 -13.62 0.10 9.31
CA TYR A 237 -13.52 1.04 10.44
C TYR A 237 -14.27 2.36 10.23
N LYS A 238 -14.15 2.94 9.03
CA LYS A 238 -14.81 4.22 8.69
C LYS A 238 -16.34 4.17 8.78
N ASP A 239 -16.94 2.99 8.58
CA ASP A 239 -18.39 2.78 8.53
C ASP A 239 -19.00 2.51 9.92
N LEU A 240 -18.15 2.31 10.95
CA LEU A 240 -18.54 2.12 12.33
C LEU A 240 -18.63 3.45 13.08
N SER A 241 -19.49 3.51 14.09
CA SER A 241 -19.53 4.55 15.12
C SER A 241 -18.47 4.28 16.20
N ASP A 242 -18.27 5.19 17.16
CA ASP A 242 -17.34 4.96 18.29
C ASP A 242 -17.72 3.74 19.13
N SER A 243 -19.02 3.45 19.24
CA SER A 243 -19.56 2.26 19.88
C SER A 243 -20.69 1.70 19.02
N ASN A 244 -20.66 0.40 18.78
CA ASN A 244 -21.60 -0.28 17.90
C ASN A 244 -22.22 -1.49 18.58
N THR A 245 -23.50 -1.67 18.36
CA THR A 245 -24.23 -2.89 18.70
C THR A 245 -24.73 -3.53 17.42
N ILE A 246 -24.39 -4.78 17.20
CA ILE A 246 -24.83 -5.53 16.02
C ILE A 246 -25.47 -6.82 16.51
N SER A 247 -26.71 -7.06 16.10
CA SER A 247 -27.37 -8.32 16.42
C SER A 247 -27.98 -8.96 15.18
N VAL A 248 -28.03 -10.29 15.17
CA VAL A 248 -28.69 -11.06 14.14
C VAL A 248 -29.84 -11.87 14.75
N SER A 249 -30.98 -11.85 14.10
CA SER A 249 -32.15 -12.64 14.46
C SER A 249 -32.39 -13.78 13.48
N PHE A 250 -33.08 -14.82 13.95
CA PHE A 250 -33.36 -16.02 13.16
C PHE A 250 -34.84 -16.38 13.19
N LYS A 251 -35.34 -16.94 12.08
CA LYS A 251 -36.71 -17.43 11.94
C LYS A 251 -36.71 -18.83 11.35
N ALA A 252 -37.84 -19.51 11.36
CA ALA A 252 -37.99 -20.78 10.65
C ALA A 252 -37.71 -20.61 9.16
N VAL A 253 -37.12 -21.62 8.53
CA VAL A 253 -36.84 -21.60 7.10
C VAL A 253 -38.16 -21.47 6.33
N THR A 254 -38.21 -20.51 5.43
CA THR A 254 -39.26 -20.43 4.40
C THR A 254 -38.67 -21.02 3.12
N TYR A 255 -39.45 -21.77 2.40
CA TYR A 255 -39.05 -22.32 1.12
C TYR A 255 -39.76 -21.60 0.00
N PHE A 256 -39.08 -21.42 -1.12
CA PHE A 256 -39.63 -20.89 -2.36
C PHE A 256 -39.39 -21.86 -3.50
N THR A 257 -40.38 -22.07 -4.32
CA THR A 257 -40.24 -22.86 -5.54
C THR A 257 -39.37 -22.14 -6.55
N VAL A 258 -38.35 -22.82 -7.09
CA VAL A 258 -37.44 -22.30 -8.09
C VAL A 258 -37.63 -23.07 -9.39
N ALA A 259 -38.30 -22.47 -10.36
CA ALA A 259 -38.49 -23.02 -11.70
C ALA A 259 -37.48 -22.38 -12.68
N PHE A 260 -37.06 -23.12 -13.68
CA PHE A 260 -36.21 -22.62 -14.75
C PHE A 260 -36.35 -23.49 -16.02
N ALA A 261 -36.03 -22.92 -17.17
CA ALA A 261 -36.14 -23.55 -18.46
C ALA A 261 -35.15 -24.72 -18.62
N ASP A 262 -35.46 -25.70 -19.52
CA ASP A 262 -34.69 -26.95 -19.72
C ASP A 262 -33.21 -26.73 -20.07
N ASN A 263 -32.90 -25.60 -20.72
CA ASN A 263 -31.52 -25.23 -21.12
C ASN A 263 -30.77 -24.44 -20.05
N ILE A 264 -31.29 -24.42 -18.81
CA ILE A 264 -30.65 -23.76 -17.64
C ILE A 264 -30.33 -24.84 -16.60
N THR A 265 -29.15 -24.75 -16.01
CA THR A 265 -28.79 -25.48 -14.81
C THR A 265 -28.73 -24.49 -13.66
N ALA A 266 -29.09 -24.92 -12.44
CA ALA A 266 -29.07 -24.10 -11.25
C ALA A 266 -28.37 -24.75 -10.09
N THR A 267 -27.75 -23.93 -9.23
CA THR A 267 -27.25 -24.34 -7.92
C THR A 267 -27.79 -23.43 -6.83
N ALA A 268 -28.06 -23.99 -5.66
CA ALA A 268 -28.36 -23.27 -4.43
C ALA A 268 -27.21 -23.49 -3.43
N ASP A 269 -26.54 -22.41 -3.00
CA ASP A 269 -25.35 -22.45 -2.14
C ASP A 269 -24.24 -23.39 -2.68
N GLY A 270 -24.15 -23.52 -4.01
CA GLY A 270 -23.21 -24.39 -4.73
C GLY A 270 -23.72 -25.81 -5.01
N GLU A 271 -24.81 -26.27 -4.39
CA GLU A 271 -25.40 -27.58 -4.62
C GLU A 271 -26.41 -27.58 -5.79
N PRO A 272 -26.41 -28.58 -6.67
CA PRO A 272 -27.34 -28.66 -7.80
C PRO A 272 -28.81 -28.67 -7.38
N VAL A 273 -29.65 -27.96 -8.12
CA VAL A 273 -31.08 -27.88 -7.92
C VAL A 273 -31.81 -28.28 -9.21
N THR A 274 -32.92 -29.01 -9.10
CA THR A 274 -33.82 -29.33 -10.22
C THR A 274 -34.88 -28.26 -10.37
N SER A 275 -35.32 -27.99 -11.59
CA SER A 275 -36.43 -27.05 -11.85
C SER A 275 -37.71 -27.52 -11.13
N GLY A 276 -38.40 -26.59 -10.45
CA GLY A 276 -39.56 -26.83 -9.64
C GLY A 276 -39.29 -27.27 -8.20
N ALA A 277 -38.03 -27.35 -7.79
CA ALA A 277 -37.68 -27.69 -6.40
C ALA A 277 -37.96 -26.53 -5.43
N ASP A 278 -38.28 -26.87 -4.20
CA ASP A 278 -38.38 -25.93 -3.10
C ASP A 278 -37.01 -25.66 -2.49
N VAL A 279 -36.57 -24.44 -2.53
CA VAL A 279 -35.25 -23.98 -2.03
C VAL A 279 -35.46 -23.05 -0.84
N ALA A 280 -34.61 -23.18 0.15
CA ALA A 280 -34.66 -22.34 1.35
C ALA A 280 -34.51 -20.86 1.02
N ALA A 281 -35.29 -20.01 1.64
CA ALA A 281 -35.13 -18.57 1.56
C ALA A 281 -33.75 -18.17 2.10
N GLY A 282 -33.12 -17.22 1.45
CA GLY A 282 -31.76 -16.76 1.76
C GLY A 282 -30.64 -17.52 1.03
N SER A 283 -30.95 -18.64 0.35
CA SER A 283 -29.93 -19.35 -0.46
C SER A 283 -29.44 -18.49 -1.62
N LYS A 284 -28.15 -18.57 -1.88
CA LYS A 284 -27.54 -17.99 -3.08
C LYS A 284 -27.81 -18.89 -4.28
N MET A 285 -28.50 -18.33 -5.26
CA MET A 285 -28.83 -19.04 -6.51
C MET A 285 -27.85 -18.65 -7.61
N THR A 286 -27.35 -19.65 -8.34
CA THR A 286 -26.57 -19.43 -9.57
C THR A 286 -27.20 -20.20 -10.70
N PHE A 287 -27.60 -19.50 -11.77
CA PHE A 287 -28.18 -20.08 -12.97
C PHE A 287 -27.15 -19.99 -14.10
N THR A 288 -26.95 -21.09 -14.82
CA THR A 288 -26.03 -21.19 -15.95
C THR A 288 -26.80 -21.69 -17.17
N TYR A 289 -26.71 -20.92 -18.24
CA TYR A 289 -27.29 -21.33 -19.52
C TYR A 289 -26.37 -22.34 -20.22
N SER A 290 -26.95 -23.43 -20.72
CA SER A 290 -26.26 -24.44 -21.52
C SER A 290 -26.93 -24.49 -22.89
N ASN A 291 -26.21 -24.21 -23.96
CA ASN A 291 -26.69 -24.25 -25.33
C ASN A 291 -26.36 -25.56 -26.06
N ASN A 292 -25.98 -26.62 -25.34
CA ASN A 292 -25.72 -27.96 -25.89
C ASN A 292 -24.85 -27.92 -27.17
N ASP A 293 -23.72 -27.19 -27.12
CA ASP A 293 -22.73 -27.05 -28.19
C ASP A 293 -23.14 -26.17 -29.39
N ASP A 294 -24.29 -25.50 -29.37
CA ASP A 294 -24.65 -24.52 -30.38
C ASP A 294 -23.93 -23.20 -30.16
N THR A 295 -22.78 -23.02 -30.83
CA THR A 295 -21.96 -21.82 -30.75
C THR A 295 -22.57 -20.62 -31.50
N SER A 296 -23.65 -20.82 -32.25
CA SER A 296 -24.35 -19.75 -32.98
C SER A 296 -25.31 -18.93 -32.10
N VAL A 297 -25.61 -19.40 -30.89
CA VAL A 297 -26.59 -18.78 -29.98
C VAL A 297 -25.90 -18.20 -28.74
N ARG A 298 -26.30 -17.02 -28.36
CA ARG A 298 -25.86 -16.36 -27.13
C ARG A 298 -27.06 -15.90 -26.28
N VAL A 299 -26.85 -15.84 -24.97
CA VAL A 299 -27.81 -15.18 -24.08
C VAL A 299 -27.82 -13.69 -24.38
N ILE A 300 -29.01 -13.11 -24.56
CA ILE A 300 -29.21 -11.67 -24.68
C ILE A 300 -29.59 -11.08 -23.32
N LYS A 301 -30.50 -11.74 -22.63
CA LYS A 301 -30.90 -11.35 -21.26
C LYS A 301 -31.45 -12.52 -20.47
N TRP A 302 -31.39 -12.40 -19.17
CA TRP A 302 -32.08 -13.27 -18.23
C TRP A 302 -33.42 -12.66 -17.82
N LYS A 303 -34.41 -13.48 -17.54
CA LYS A 303 -35.74 -13.07 -17.10
C LYS A 303 -36.20 -13.87 -15.89
N ASN A 304 -36.92 -13.22 -14.97
CA ASN A 304 -37.76 -13.85 -13.95
C ASN A 304 -39.15 -13.24 -14.06
N GLY A 305 -40.05 -13.93 -14.76
CA GLY A 305 -41.31 -13.35 -15.19
C GLY A 305 -41.09 -12.10 -16.04
N GLU A 306 -41.62 -10.96 -15.60
CA GLU A 306 -41.46 -9.66 -16.27
C GLU A 306 -40.17 -8.92 -15.89
N THR A 307 -39.41 -9.42 -14.88
CA THR A 307 -38.17 -8.79 -14.44
C THR A 307 -37.02 -9.19 -15.33
N GLU A 308 -36.29 -8.23 -15.89
CA GLU A 308 -35.13 -8.46 -16.74
C GLU A 308 -33.83 -8.19 -15.97
N TYR A 309 -32.81 -9.02 -16.22
CA TYR A 309 -31.47 -8.91 -15.64
C TYR A 309 -30.42 -8.66 -16.72
N PRO A 310 -29.30 -8.02 -16.38
CA PRO A 310 -28.23 -7.72 -17.32
C PRO A 310 -27.67 -8.96 -18.00
N LEU A 311 -27.09 -8.78 -19.18
CA LEU A 311 -26.37 -9.81 -19.91
C LEU A 311 -25.12 -10.25 -19.12
N THR A 312 -25.15 -11.48 -18.61
CA THR A 312 -24.04 -12.13 -17.91
C THR A 312 -23.97 -13.59 -18.35
N LYS A 313 -22.78 -14.19 -18.22
CA LYS A 313 -22.59 -15.62 -18.49
C LYS A 313 -23.42 -16.50 -17.54
N GLN A 314 -23.61 -16.02 -16.32
CA GLN A 314 -24.42 -16.64 -15.29
C GLN A 314 -25.29 -15.58 -14.64
N LEU A 315 -26.53 -15.91 -14.26
CA LEU A 315 -27.34 -15.10 -13.38
C LEU A 315 -27.07 -15.54 -11.93
N VAL A 316 -26.67 -14.60 -11.10
CA VAL A 316 -26.48 -14.84 -9.65
C VAL A 316 -27.51 -14.02 -8.89
N ILE A 317 -28.24 -14.68 -8.01
CA ILE A 317 -29.16 -14.06 -7.04
C ILE A 317 -28.59 -14.38 -5.67
N ASP A 318 -28.02 -13.41 -5.00
CA ASP A 318 -27.26 -13.58 -3.75
C ASP A 318 -28.11 -14.05 -2.58
N SER A 319 -29.43 -13.82 -2.63
CA SER A 319 -30.37 -14.25 -1.59
C SER A 319 -31.75 -14.50 -2.18
N LEU A 320 -32.24 -15.71 -2.09
CA LEU A 320 -33.57 -16.11 -2.57
C LEU A 320 -34.66 -15.52 -1.66
N MET A 321 -35.48 -14.60 -2.17
CA MET A 321 -36.46 -13.83 -1.41
C MET A 321 -37.92 -14.12 -1.82
N SER A 322 -38.11 -14.79 -2.94
CA SER A 322 -39.41 -15.16 -3.50
C SER A 322 -39.25 -16.33 -4.46
N ALA A 323 -40.37 -16.92 -4.88
CA ALA A 323 -40.37 -17.91 -5.96
C ALA A 323 -39.76 -17.31 -7.24
N LEU A 324 -39.01 -18.14 -7.96
CA LEU A 324 -38.36 -17.77 -9.21
C LEU A 324 -38.88 -18.62 -10.35
N ASP A 325 -39.00 -17.98 -11.53
CA ASP A 325 -39.27 -18.63 -12.82
C ASP A 325 -38.30 -18.08 -13.85
N ILE A 326 -37.11 -18.69 -13.94
CA ILE A 326 -35.98 -18.18 -14.69
C ILE A 326 -35.98 -18.69 -16.12
N SER A 327 -35.92 -17.77 -17.05
CA SER A 327 -35.74 -18.02 -18.45
C SER A 327 -34.67 -17.14 -19.07
N VAL A 328 -34.24 -17.49 -20.28
CA VAL A 328 -33.29 -16.70 -21.07
C VAL A 328 -33.90 -16.30 -22.38
N GLU A 329 -33.62 -15.09 -22.80
CA GLU A 329 -33.82 -14.67 -24.19
C GLU A 329 -32.48 -14.80 -24.89
N THR A 330 -32.52 -15.53 -26.04
CA THR A 330 -31.33 -15.82 -26.84
C THR A 330 -31.39 -15.14 -28.19
N GLY A 331 -30.25 -14.86 -28.76
CA GLY A 331 -30.14 -14.33 -30.11
C GLY A 331 -29.02 -15.02 -30.89
N GLU A 332 -29.16 -15.06 -32.20
CA GLU A 332 -28.14 -15.61 -33.09
C GLU A 332 -26.90 -14.71 -33.14
N LEU A 333 -25.72 -15.31 -33.17
CA LEU A 333 -24.48 -14.61 -33.44
C LEU A 333 -24.35 -14.38 -34.94
N SER A 334 -24.39 -13.14 -35.39
CA SER A 334 -24.04 -12.80 -36.76
C SER A 334 -22.52 -12.77 -36.91
N PHE A 335 -21.98 -13.69 -37.70
CA PHE A 335 -20.57 -13.68 -38.06
C PHE A 335 -20.39 -12.84 -39.32
N PHE A 336 -19.54 -11.84 -39.26
CA PHE A 336 -19.12 -11.07 -40.41
C PHE A 336 -17.75 -11.60 -40.84
N ASN A 337 -17.64 -12.05 -42.08
CA ASN A 337 -16.33 -12.28 -42.69
C ASN A 337 -15.68 -10.91 -42.90
N VAL A 338 -14.57 -10.67 -42.21
CA VAL A 338 -13.70 -9.53 -42.49
C VAL A 338 -12.65 -10.05 -43.49
N ASP A 339 -12.85 -9.80 -44.78
CA ASP A 339 -11.80 -9.98 -45.78
C ASP A 339 -10.75 -8.87 -45.51
N VAL A 340 -9.64 -9.24 -44.93
CA VAL A 340 -8.49 -8.36 -44.83
C VAL A 340 -7.70 -8.42 -46.13
N GLU A 341 -8.08 -7.58 -47.10
CA GLU A 341 -7.20 -7.29 -48.21
C GLU A 341 -6.06 -6.38 -47.75
N GLY A 342 -4.86 -6.92 -47.67
CA GLY A 342 -3.65 -6.13 -47.36
C GLY A 342 -2.49 -7.03 -46.95
N GLU A 343 -1.50 -7.10 -47.80
CA GLU A 343 -0.19 -7.69 -47.50
C GLU A 343 0.48 -6.97 -46.33
N HIS A 344 1.17 -7.77 -45.50
CA HIS A 344 2.11 -7.39 -44.43
C HIS A 344 1.54 -7.22 -43.04
N PHE A 345 1.38 -8.33 -42.33
CA PHE A 345 1.73 -8.38 -40.90
C PHE A 345 3.00 -9.23 -40.75
N THR A 346 4.11 -8.54 -40.46
CA THR A 346 5.36 -9.14 -39.95
C THR A 346 5.40 -8.94 -38.45
#